data_6583b61967f8beda3fff7e381e233c63
#
_entry.id   6583b61967f8beda3fff7e381e233c63
#
_cell.length_a   1.000
_cell.length_b   1.000
_cell.length_c   1.000
_cell.angle_alpha   90.00
_cell.angle_beta   90.00
_cell.angle_gamma   90.00
#
_symmetry.space_group_name_H-M   'P 1'
#
loop_
_entity.id
_entity.type
_entity.pdbx_description
1 polymer ?
#
loop_
_entity_poly.entity_id
_entity_poly.type
_entity_poly.pdbx_seq_one_letter_code
_entity_poly.pdbx_strand_id
1 'polypeptide(L)'
;LILMNSYLGLDGDIPIQDQKGEYIWVKESADSTARLYTIGEASYAYVIVIQAGAIAAVIILYWKTILQIALGCIGKSPSGRKLAINLICAFLPAAAIGLLLNDLIEAKLGDDINAVAGALVIGALVMLLVERWRKNNKKISVKSDMSTNLDDLTVCQSVMIGFFQCIAMWPGTSRSMATIVGGYIAGLSPKHAAEFSFLLGLVTLSAASGYKIVSDGENMIKALEIRPILLGCLVAFISALLAVKWFVNYLSKNGLELFAWYRIVLAIAVVLLLGK
;
A
#
# COMPACT_ATOMS: atom_id res chain seq x y z
N LEU A 1 -1.69 0.97 -10.85
CA LEU A 1 -3.06 1.46 -11.01
C LEU A 1 -3.11 2.63 -11.97
N ILE A 2 -2.35 3.71 -11.73
CA ILE A 2 -2.22 4.87 -12.62
C ILE A 2 -1.95 4.42 -14.06
N LEU A 3 -0.92 3.59 -14.29
CA LEU A 3 -0.57 3.07 -15.60
C LEU A 3 -1.68 2.23 -16.26
N MET A 4 -2.45 1.49 -15.46
CA MET A 4 -3.55 0.67 -15.97
C MET A 4 -4.76 1.55 -16.35
N ASN A 5 -5.10 2.54 -15.54
CA ASN A 5 -6.16 3.48 -15.84
C ASN A 5 -5.86 4.27 -17.13
N SER A 6 -4.64 4.78 -17.25
CA SER A 6 -4.20 5.49 -18.47
C SER A 6 -4.26 4.60 -19.71
N TYR A 7 -3.78 3.35 -19.61
CA TYR A 7 -3.83 2.39 -20.73
C TYR A 7 -5.27 2.05 -21.15
N LEU A 8 -6.20 1.97 -20.19
CA LEU A 8 -7.62 1.65 -20.45
C LEU A 8 -8.48 2.88 -20.77
N GLY A 9 -7.91 4.10 -20.74
CA GLY A 9 -8.64 5.34 -20.93
C GLY A 9 -9.65 5.64 -19.82
N LEU A 10 -9.40 5.12 -18.61
CA LEU A 10 -10.26 5.29 -17.44
C LEU A 10 -9.83 6.47 -16.55
N ASP A 11 -8.85 7.25 -16.99
CA ASP A 11 -8.35 8.47 -16.36
C ASP A 11 -8.97 9.74 -16.97
N GLY A 12 -9.93 9.58 -17.91
CA GLY A 12 -10.53 10.68 -18.65
C GLY A 12 -11.53 11.51 -17.84
N ASP A 13 -11.67 12.76 -18.23
CA ASP A 13 -12.65 13.72 -17.71
C ASP A 13 -14.07 13.51 -18.28
N ILE A 14 -14.39 12.31 -18.75
CA ILE A 14 -15.70 11.97 -19.30
C ILE A 14 -16.70 11.93 -18.15
N PRO A 15 -17.78 12.76 -18.19
CA PRO A 15 -18.80 12.75 -17.15
C PRO A 15 -19.58 11.43 -17.13
N ILE A 16 -19.90 10.96 -15.93
CA ILE A 16 -20.71 9.75 -15.75
C ILE A 16 -22.13 10.08 -15.32
N GLN A 17 -23.03 9.16 -15.65
CA GLN A 17 -24.43 9.20 -15.25
C GLN A 17 -24.70 8.16 -14.15
N ASP A 18 -25.66 8.43 -13.30
CA ASP A 18 -26.17 7.48 -12.32
C ASP A 18 -27.04 6.38 -12.98
N GLN A 19 -27.55 5.45 -12.18
CA GLN A 19 -28.44 4.37 -12.64
C GLN A 19 -29.77 4.84 -13.26
N LYS A 20 -30.11 6.13 -13.10
CA LYS A 20 -31.30 6.75 -13.66
C LYS A 20 -31.01 7.55 -14.94
N GLY A 21 -29.74 7.63 -15.34
CA GLY A 21 -29.29 8.39 -16.49
C GLY A 21 -29.06 9.89 -16.21
N GLU A 22 -29.05 10.30 -14.94
CA GLU A 22 -28.77 11.67 -14.54
C GLU A 22 -27.28 11.87 -14.28
N TYR A 23 -26.71 13.01 -14.69
CA TYR A 23 -25.32 13.34 -14.42
C TYR A 23 -25.07 13.56 -12.92
N ILE A 24 -23.98 13.00 -12.42
CA ILE A 24 -23.59 13.15 -11.02
C ILE A 24 -22.81 14.45 -10.85
N TRP A 25 -23.32 15.34 -9.98
CA TRP A 25 -22.73 16.64 -9.67
C TRP A 25 -22.02 16.59 -8.31
N VAL A 26 -20.79 17.11 -8.27
CA VAL A 26 -19.95 17.19 -7.08
C VAL A 26 -19.65 18.63 -6.72
N LYS A 27 -19.74 18.96 -5.42
CA LYS A 27 -19.25 20.23 -4.84
C LYS A 27 -18.11 19.90 -3.90
N GLU A 28 -16.94 20.49 -4.14
CA GLU A 28 -15.77 20.28 -3.28
C GLU A 28 -15.81 21.11 -1.98
N SER A 29 -16.49 22.23 -1.99
CA SER A 29 -16.76 23.06 -0.80
C SER A 29 -18.02 23.90 -0.99
N ALA A 30 -18.51 24.52 0.09
CA ALA A 30 -19.71 25.34 0.06
C ALA A 30 -19.63 26.52 -0.92
N ASP A 31 -18.41 26.95 -1.27
CA ASP A 31 -18.14 28.13 -2.14
C ASP A 31 -17.70 27.74 -3.56
N SER A 32 -17.52 26.44 -3.86
CA SER A 32 -17.08 25.97 -5.18
C SER A 32 -18.27 25.79 -6.14
N THR A 33 -18.03 26.08 -7.43
CA THR A 33 -18.97 25.75 -8.51
C THR A 33 -19.13 24.24 -8.61
N ALA A 34 -20.37 23.74 -8.70
CA ALA A 34 -20.63 22.32 -8.88
C ALA A 34 -20.01 21.86 -10.21
N ARG A 35 -19.27 20.74 -10.18
CA ARG A 35 -18.68 20.09 -11.36
C ARG A 35 -19.22 18.69 -11.55
N LEU A 36 -19.07 18.14 -12.73
CA LEU A 36 -19.51 16.79 -13.06
C LEU A 36 -18.50 15.75 -12.51
N TYR A 37 -19.01 14.63 -12.00
CA TYR A 37 -18.21 13.49 -11.57
C TYR A 37 -17.73 12.72 -12.80
N THR A 38 -16.44 12.41 -12.84
CA THR A 38 -15.80 11.85 -14.03
C THR A 38 -15.57 10.35 -13.94
N ILE A 39 -15.31 9.71 -15.08
CA ILE A 39 -14.97 8.28 -15.14
C ILE A 39 -13.67 7.99 -14.37
N GLY A 40 -12.71 8.91 -14.37
CA GLY A 40 -11.48 8.80 -13.61
C GLY A 40 -11.75 8.73 -12.10
N GLU A 41 -12.60 9.62 -11.60
CA GLU A 41 -13.00 9.63 -10.18
C GLU A 41 -13.78 8.37 -9.79
N ALA A 42 -14.69 7.90 -10.63
CA ALA A 42 -15.44 6.67 -10.40
C ALA A 42 -14.51 5.44 -10.39
N SER A 43 -13.55 5.37 -11.31
CA SER A 43 -12.56 4.30 -11.36
C SER A 43 -11.69 4.28 -10.11
N TYR A 44 -11.26 5.46 -9.65
CA TYR A 44 -10.50 5.60 -8.42
C TYR A 44 -11.33 5.17 -7.19
N ALA A 45 -12.59 5.60 -7.12
CA ALA A 45 -13.52 5.20 -6.08
C ALA A 45 -13.75 3.68 -6.06
N TYR A 46 -13.95 3.06 -7.23
CA TYR A 46 -14.09 1.61 -7.37
C TYR A 46 -12.89 0.86 -6.80
N VAL A 47 -11.69 1.31 -7.12
CA VAL A 47 -10.46 0.70 -6.62
C VAL A 47 -10.36 0.78 -5.10
N ILE A 48 -10.72 1.91 -4.50
CA ILE A 48 -10.73 2.06 -3.04
C ILE A 48 -11.71 1.08 -2.40
N VAL A 49 -12.89 0.92 -2.99
CA VAL A 49 -13.91 0.01 -2.44
C VAL A 49 -13.47 -1.46 -2.54
N ILE A 50 -12.92 -1.89 -3.68
CA ILE A 50 -12.46 -3.28 -3.83
C ILE A 50 -11.24 -3.61 -2.95
N GLN A 51 -10.49 -2.60 -2.50
CA GLN A 51 -9.42 -2.78 -1.49
C GLN A 51 -9.95 -3.40 -0.20
N ALA A 52 -11.24 -3.23 0.13
CA ALA A 52 -11.85 -3.90 1.29
C ALA A 52 -11.70 -5.42 1.21
N GLY A 53 -11.77 -6.00 0.02
CA GLY A 53 -11.49 -7.43 -0.20
C GLY A 53 -10.05 -7.81 0.17
N ALA A 54 -9.07 -7.03 -0.29
CA ALA A 54 -7.66 -7.26 0.06
C ALA A 54 -7.39 -7.05 1.56
N ILE A 55 -8.00 -6.04 2.17
CA ILE A 55 -7.95 -5.80 3.63
C ILE A 55 -8.49 -7.01 4.39
N ALA A 56 -9.65 -7.55 3.99
CA ALA A 56 -10.24 -8.74 4.59
C ALA A 56 -9.31 -9.97 4.47
N ALA A 57 -8.61 -10.14 3.34
CA ALA A 57 -7.64 -11.21 3.16
C ALA A 57 -6.48 -11.11 4.15
N VAL A 58 -5.92 -9.92 4.36
CA VAL A 58 -4.86 -9.68 5.35
C VAL A 58 -5.36 -9.93 6.76
N ILE A 59 -6.58 -9.50 7.10
CA ILE A 59 -7.19 -9.75 8.41
C ILE A 59 -7.30 -11.26 8.66
N ILE A 60 -7.73 -12.05 7.69
CA ILE A 60 -7.87 -13.50 7.84
C ILE A 60 -6.50 -14.17 7.97
N LEU A 61 -5.52 -13.77 7.16
CA LEU A 61 -4.17 -14.35 7.22
C LEU A 61 -3.46 -14.08 8.55
N TYR A 62 -3.65 -12.88 9.09
CA TYR A 62 -2.99 -12.43 10.33
C TYR A 62 -3.97 -12.33 11.51
N TRP A 63 -5.07 -13.10 11.48
CA TRP A 63 -6.14 -13.04 12.48
C TRP A 63 -5.63 -13.14 13.92
N LYS A 64 -4.70 -14.07 14.18
CA LYS A 64 -4.12 -14.25 15.52
C LYS A 64 -3.35 -13.02 15.99
N THR A 65 -2.53 -12.44 15.12
CA THR A 65 -1.76 -11.22 15.41
C THR A 65 -2.69 -10.03 15.62
N ILE A 66 -3.72 -9.89 14.80
CA ILE A 66 -4.72 -8.82 14.92
C ILE A 66 -5.52 -8.97 16.22
N LEU A 67 -5.90 -10.19 16.59
CA LEU A 67 -6.56 -10.44 17.87
C LEU A 67 -5.64 -10.10 19.06
N GLN A 68 -4.35 -10.42 18.98
CA GLN A 68 -3.36 -10.00 19.99
C GLN A 68 -3.27 -8.49 20.10
N ILE A 69 -3.26 -7.76 18.97
CA ILE A 69 -3.26 -6.30 18.94
C ILE A 69 -4.52 -5.77 19.61
N ALA A 70 -5.70 -6.29 19.26
CA ALA A 70 -6.97 -5.88 19.86
C ALA A 70 -7.00 -6.13 21.38
N LEU A 71 -6.55 -7.30 21.82
CA LEU A 71 -6.41 -7.62 23.26
C LEU A 71 -5.37 -6.71 23.93
N GLY A 72 -4.34 -6.29 23.21
CA GLY A 72 -3.34 -5.34 23.68
C GLY A 72 -3.93 -3.94 23.91
N CYS A 73 -4.80 -3.46 23.04
CA CYS A 73 -5.50 -2.18 23.19
C CYS A 73 -6.38 -2.12 24.43
N ILE A 74 -6.96 -3.25 24.85
CA ILE A 74 -7.76 -3.36 26.09
C ILE A 74 -6.94 -3.82 27.32
N GLY A 75 -5.59 -3.81 27.21
CA GLY A 75 -4.67 -4.10 28.31
C GLY A 75 -4.47 -5.58 28.65
N LYS A 76 -5.06 -6.52 27.90
CA LYS A 76 -4.98 -7.98 28.16
C LYS A 76 -3.75 -8.66 27.54
N SER A 77 -3.01 -8.00 26.64
CA SER A 77 -1.81 -8.55 26.00
C SER A 77 -0.70 -7.49 25.94
N PRO A 78 0.34 -7.60 26.76
CA PRO A 78 1.49 -6.67 26.71
C PRO A 78 2.20 -6.64 25.35
N SER A 79 2.38 -7.82 24.74
CA SER A 79 2.96 -7.99 23.40
C SER A 79 2.08 -7.32 22.33
N GLY A 80 0.78 -7.59 22.33
CA GLY A 80 -0.16 -6.94 21.41
C GLY A 80 -0.20 -5.41 21.56
N ARG A 81 -0.10 -4.88 22.79
CA ARG A 81 -0.01 -3.44 23.04
C ARG A 81 1.26 -2.84 22.45
N LYS A 82 2.40 -3.52 22.63
CA LYS A 82 3.68 -3.06 22.05
C LYS A 82 3.62 -3.03 20.53
N LEU A 83 3.07 -4.07 19.91
CA LEU A 83 2.89 -4.13 18.46
C LEU A 83 1.92 -3.05 17.94
N ALA A 84 0.82 -2.79 18.65
CA ALA A 84 -0.11 -1.68 18.33
C ALA A 84 0.61 -0.33 18.34
N ILE A 85 1.39 -0.04 19.38
CA ILE A 85 2.18 1.20 19.49
C ILE A 85 3.18 1.28 18.33
N ASN A 86 3.89 0.20 18.03
CA ASN A 86 4.86 0.14 16.95
C ASN A 86 4.22 0.41 15.57
N LEU A 87 3.05 -0.15 15.30
CA LEU A 87 2.31 0.09 14.06
C LEU A 87 1.84 1.55 13.96
N ILE A 88 1.33 2.13 15.05
CA ILE A 88 0.93 3.54 15.09
C ILE A 88 2.15 4.44 14.86
N CYS A 89 3.26 4.19 15.56
CA CYS A 89 4.48 4.96 15.41
C CYS A 89 5.10 4.86 14.00
N ALA A 90 4.96 3.71 13.34
CA ALA A 90 5.38 3.54 11.95
C ALA A 90 4.41 4.20 10.95
N PHE A 91 3.12 4.30 11.29
CA PHE A 91 2.11 4.96 10.45
C PHE A 91 2.24 6.50 10.48
N LEU A 92 2.52 7.09 11.64
CA LEU A 92 2.48 8.52 11.85
C LEU A 92 3.34 9.36 10.89
N PRO A 93 4.63 9.03 10.60
CA PRO A 93 5.43 9.80 9.65
C PRO A 93 4.79 9.90 8.28
N ALA A 94 4.32 8.77 7.75
CA ALA A 94 3.68 8.73 6.44
C ALA A 94 2.32 9.44 6.43
N ALA A 95 1.54 9.34 7.50
CA ALA A 95 0.28 10.06 7.63
C ALA A 95 0.50 11.58 7.66
N ALA A 96 1.46 12.05 8.46
CA ALA A 96 1.77 13.47 8.57
C ALA A 96 2.28 14.06 7.24
N ILE A 97 3.23 13.38 6.58
CA ILE A 97 3.78 13.84 5.30
C ILE A 97 2.73 13.72 4.18
N GLY A 98 1.92 12.65 4.19
CA GLY A 98 0.85 12.46 3.21
C GLY A 98 -0.19 13.57 3.26
N LEU A 99 -0.66 13.95 4.45
CA LEU A 99 -1.62 15.04 4.61
C LEU A 99 -1.06 16.41 4.20
N LEU A 100 0.25 16.62 4.34
CA LEU A 100 0.89 17.90 4.04
C LEU A 100 1.36 18.05 2.59
N LEU A 101 1.76 16.95 1.95
CA LEU A 101 2.46 16.96 0.66
C LEU A 101 1.74 16.19 -0.44
N ASN A 102 0.58 15.58 -0.18
CA ASN A 102 -0.14 14.78 -1.17
C ASN A 102 -0.38 15.55 -2.47
N ASP A 103 -0.95 16.74 -2.37
CA ASP A 103 -1.31 17.57 -3.53
C ASP A 103 -0.08 18.00 -4.33
N LEU A 104 1.02 18.28 -3.63
CA LEU A 104 2.29 18.64 -4.26
C LEU A 104 2.94 17.46 -5.00
N ILE A 105 2.86 16.27 -4.41
CA ILE A 105 3.41 15.03 -4.98
C ILE A 105 2.58 14.63 -6.20
N GLU A 106 1.28 14.65 -6.09
CA GLU A 106 0.34 14.33 -7.17
C GLU A 106 0.50 15.30 -8.35
N ALA A 107 0.55 16.60 -8.09
CA ALA A 107 0.72 17.62 -9.13
C ALA A 107 2.08 17.56 -9.86
N LYS A 108 3.16 17.12 -9.18
CA LYS A 108 4.50 17.11 -9.80
C LYS A 108 4.94 15.76 -10.35
N LEU A 109 4.43 14.66 -9.81
CA LEU A 109 4.95 13.31 -10.06
C LEU A 109 3.85 12.33 -10.49
N GLY A 110 2.57 12.72 -10.39
CA GLY A 110 1.43 11.83 -10.63
C GLY A 110 1.41 11.25 -12.05
N ASP A 111 1.66 12.09 -13.04
CA ASP A 111 1.52 11.73 -14.46
C ASP A 111 2.86 11.51 -15.18
N ASP A 112 3.99 11.66 -14.47
CA ASP A 112 5.31 11.49 -15.09
C ASP A 112 5.73 10.01 -15.15
N ILE A 113 5.57 9.42 -16.34
CA ILE A 113 5.97 8.03 -16.64
C ILE A 113 7.46 7.80 -16.36
N ASN A 114 8.32 8.79 -16.63
CA ASN A 114 9.75 8.67 -16.40
C ASN A 114 10.06 8.64 -14.88
N ALA A 115 9.32 9.45 -14.10
CA ALA A 115 9.43 9.43 -12.63
C ALA A 115 9.04 8.06 -12.06
N VAL A 116 7.96 7.45 -12.58
CA VAL A 116 7.53 6.10 -12.20
C VAL A 116 8.56 5.05 -12.61
N ALA A 117 9.06 5.09 -13.84
CA ALA A 117 10.07 4.15 -14.33
C ALA A 117 11.38 4.29 -13.52
N GLY A 118 11.81 5.51 -13.24
CA GLY A 118 12.97 5.80 -12.40
C GLY A 118 12.82 5.22 -10.99
N ALA A 119 11.67 5.39 -10.36
CA ALA A 119 11.36 4.83 -9.04
C ALA A 119 11.37 3.29 -9.05
N LEU A 120 10.89 2.66 -10.14
CA LEU A 120 10.97 1.20 -10.30
C LEU A 120 12.41 0.71 -10.32
N VAL A 121 13.29 1.36 -11.10
CA VAL A 121 14.71 0.99 -11.22
C VAL A 121 15.46 1.25 -9.92
N ILE A 122 15.32 2.45 -9.34
CA ILE A 122 15.97 2.80 -8.07
C ILE A 122 15.53 1.83 -6.97
N GLY A 123 14.23 1.55 -6.86
CA GLY A 123 13.71 0.58 -5.90
C GLY A 123 14.28 -0.82 -6.10
N ALA A 124 14.45 -1.27 -7.35
CA ALA A 124 15.08 -2.56 -7.66
C ALA A 124 16.54 -2.60 -7.21
N LEU A 125 17.32 -1.54 -7.49
CA LEU A 125 18.71 -1.44 -7.06
C LEU A 125 18.83 -1.46 -5.53
N VAL A 126 17.97 -0.71 -4.84
CA VAL A 126 17.93 -0.72 -3.36
C VAL A 126 17.63 -2.13 -2.83
N MET A 127 16.68 -2.86 -3.42
CA MET A 127 16.37 -4.24 -3.04
C MET A 127 17.59 -5.16 -3.20
N LEU A 128 18.29 -5.08 -4.34
CA LEU A 128 19.49 -5.89 -4.59
C LEU A 128 20.63 -5.55 -3.62
N LEU A 129 20.86 -4.27 -3.36
CA LEU A 129 21.90 -3.81 -2.44
C LEU A 129 21.62 -4.27 -0.99
N VAL A 130 20.38 -4.11 -0.52
CA VAL A 130 19.98 -4.50 0.84
C VAL A 130 20.00 -6.02 0.99
N GLU A 131 19.57 -6.78 -0.02
CA GLU A 131 19.65 -8.24 0.01
C GLU A 131 21.11 -8.73 0.03
N ARG A 132 21.99 -8.12 -0.77
CA ARG A 132 23.41 -8.42 -0.78
C ARG A 132 24.06 -8.08 0.57
N TRP A 133 23.75 -6.90 1.11
CA TRP A 133 24.22 -6.48 2.44
C TRP A 133 23.77 -7.46 3.53
N ARG A 134 22.51 -7.88 3.52
CA ARG A 134 21.97 -8.88 4.45
C ARG A 134 22.69 -10.22 4.35
N LYS A 135 22.91 -10.74 3.12
CA LYS A 135 23.60 -12.01 2.89
C LYS A 135 25.08 -11.96 3.34
N ASN A 136 25.74 -10.83 3.15
CA ASN A 136 27.15 -10.66 3.55
C ASN A 136 27.31 -10.49 5.07
N ASN A 137 26.29 -10.03 5.76
CA ASN A 137 26.33 -9.75 7.19
C ASN A 137 25.84 -10.96 8.00
N LYS A 138 26.71 -11.98 8.15
CA LYS A 138 26.40 -13.23 8.87
C LYS A 138 25.82 -13.01 10.27
N LYS A 139 26.25 -11.96 10.99
CA LYS A 139 25.68 -11.60 12.31
C LYS A 139 24.20 -11.22 12.25
N ILE A 140 23.76 -10.57 11.17
CA ILE A 140 22.36 -10.21 10.95
C ILE A 140 21.58 -11.44 10.48
N SER A 141 22.19 -12.28 9.61
CA SER A 141 21.58 -13.52 9.14
C SER A 141 21.35 -14.52 10.29
N VAL A 142 22.33 -14.73 11.16
CA VAL A 142 22.21 -15.63 12.33
C VAL A 142 21.24 -15.05 13.38
N LYS A 143 21.21 -13.72 13.58
CA LYS A 143 20.25 -13.07 14.47
C LYS A 143 18.83 -13.06 13.91
N SER A 144 18.67 -13.04 12.58
CA SER A 144 17.37 -13.14 11.92
C SER A 144 16.82 -14.57 11.89
N ASP A 145 17.68 -15.59 11.92
CA ASP A 145 17.28 -16.99 12.08
C ASP A 145 16.95 -17.33 13.54
N MET A 146 17.55 -16.61 14.52
CA MET A 146 17.20 -16.66 15.92
C MET A 146 16.19 -15.55 16.26
N SER A 147 14.96 -15.65 15.67
CA SER A 147 13.73 -14.99 16.09
C SER A 147 13.87 -13.59 16.72
N THR A 148 14.10 -12.54 15.92
CA THR A 148 13.53 -11.26 16.29
C THR A 148 12.04 -11.33 15.95
N ASN A 149 11.25 -11.72 16.94
CA ASN A 149 9.80 -11.66 16.84
C ASN A 149 9.36 -10.21 16.63
N LEU A 150 8.19 -10.00 16.07
CA LEU A 150 7.58 -8.66 16.00
C LEU A 150 7.52 -7.97 17.37
N ASP A 151 7.48 -8.77 18.43
CA ASP A 151 7.48 -8.35 19.83
C ASP A 151 8.80 -7.68 20.28
N ASP A 152 9.92 -7.98 19.62
CA ASP A 152 11.24 -7.41 19.94
C ASP A 152 11.49 -6.07 19.29
N LEU A 153 10.64 -5.68 18.30
CA LEU A 153 10.77 -4.41 17.61
C LEU A 153 10.61 -3.23 18.58
N THR A 154 11.55 -2.29 18.53
CA THR A 154 11.50 -1.06 19.33
C THR A 154 10.71 0.04 18.60
N VAL A 155 10.20 1.00 19.36
CA VAL A 155 9.50 2.16 18.79
C VAL A 155 10.40 2.92 17.80
N CYS A 156 11.69 3.11 18.12
CA CYS A 156 12.63 3.79 17.23
C CYS A 156 12.79 3.09 15.88
N GLN A 157 12.90 1.75 15.88
CA GLN A 157 12.94 0.95 14.67
C GLN A 157 11.63 1.04 13.87
N SER A 158 10.49 1.09 14.55
CA SER A 158 9.18 1.24 13.93
C SER A 158 9.03 2.61 13.25
N VAL A 159 9.44 3.69 13.91
CA VAL A 159 9.48 5.04 13.34
C VAL A 159 10.39 5.07 12.12
N MET A 160 11.57 4.43 12.18
CA MET A 160 12.46 4.31 11.02
C MET A 160 11.77 3.61 9.84
N ILE A 161 11.06 2.49 10.06
CA ILE A 161 10.26 1.83 9.01
C ILE A 161 9.19 2.81 8.46
N GLY A 162 8.59 3.63 9.32
CA GLY A 162 7.64 4.67 8.92
C GLY A 162 8.27 5.72 7.99
N PHE A 163 9.50 6.15 8.24
CA PHE A 163 10.22 7.04 7.32
C PHE A 163 10.50 6.36 5.96
N PHE A 164 10.83 5.07 5.94
CA PHE A 164 10.90 4.33 4.68
C PHE A 164 9.56 4.30 3.94
N GLN A 165 8.44 4.23 4.66
CA GLN A 165 7.11 4.33 4.06
C GLN A 165 6.87 5.69 3.38
N CYS A 166 7.45 6.80 3.88
CA CYS A 166 7.33 8.10 3.24
C CYS A 166 7.95 8.13 1.83
N ILE A 167 9.02 7.37 1.59
CA ILE A 167 9.62 7.23 0.25
C ILE A 167 8.61 6.63 -0.74
N ALA A 168 7.68 5.82 -0.24
CA ALA A 168 6.67 5.18 -1.08
C ALA A 168 5.53 6.11 -1.54
N MET A 169 5.51 7.37 -1.12
CA MET A 169 4.65 8.42 -1.69
C MET A 169 5.07 8.77 -3.11
N TRP A 170 6.33 8.56 -3.46
CA TRP A 170 6.76 8.70 -4.84
C TRP A 170 6.12 7.59 -5.70
N PRO A 171 5.35 7.96 -6.74
CA PRO A 171 4.72 6.99 -7.65
C PRO A 171 5.72 6.00 -8.23
N GLY A 172 5.38 4.71 -8.21
CA GLY A 172 6.28 3.63 -8.67
C GLY A 172 7.17 3.03 -7.59
N THR A 173 7.37 3.65 -6.44
CA THR A 173 8.31 3.15 -5.40
C THR A 173 7.84 1.86 -4.73
N SER A 174 6.58 1.51 -4.69
CA SER A 174 6.02 0.37 -3.94
C SER A 174 6.18 0.49 -2.41
N ARG A 175 5.05 0.73 -1.73
CA ARG A 175 5.01 0.87 -0.27
C ARG A 175 5.53 -0.37 0.46
N SER A 176 5.11 -1.57 0.05
CA SER A 176 5.56 -2.81 0.69
C SER A 176 7.06 -3.03 0.51
N MET A 177 7.63 -2.68 -0.65
CA MET A 177 9.07 -2.74 -0.85
C MET A 177 9.79 -1.82 0.14
N ALA A 178 9.39 -0.56 0.25
CA ALA A 178 10.05 0.41 1.12
C ALA A 178 9.98 -0.02 2.60
N THR A 179 8.83 -0.48 3.07
CA THR A 179 8.65 -0.92 4.46
C THR A 179 9.35 -2.26 4.77
N ILE A 180 9.43 -3.20 3.80
CA ILE A 180 10.20 -4.45 3.96
C ILE A 180 11.70 -4.16 4.02
N VAL A 181 12.21 -3.28 3.15
CA VAL A 181 13.60 -2.82 3.18
C VAL A 181 13.91 -2.14 4.52
N GLY A 182 13.03 -1.24 4.98
CA GLY A 182 13.14 -0.64 6.31
C GLY A 182 13.14 -1.68 7.42
N GLY A 183 12.32 -2.71 7.34
CA GLY A 183 12.28 -3.85 8.25
C GLY A 183 13.59 -4.64 8.28
N TYR A 184 14.20 -4.86 7.12
CA TYR A 184 15.53 -5.53 7.03
C TYR A 184 16.62 -4.70 7.71
N ILE A 185 16.62 -3.39 7.47
CA ILE A 185 17.58 -2.46 8.10
C ILE A 185 17.32 -2.38 9.62
N ALA A 186 16.07 -2.47 10.06
CA ALA A 186 15.69 -2.57 11.46
C ALA A 186 16.09 -3.92 12.11
N GLY A 187 16.58 -4.90 11.33
CA GLY A 187 17.02 -6.20 11.82
C GLY A 187 15.92 -7.28 11.88
N LEU A 188 14.76 -7.04 11.27
CA LEU A 188 13.72 -8.05 11.15
C LEU A 188 14.13 -9.14 10.14
N SER A 189 13.69 -10.37 10.40
CA SER A 189 13.79 -11.45 9.42
C SER A 189 12.91 -11.15 8.19
N PRO A 190 13.19 -11.76 7.03
CA PRO A 190 12.38 -11.56 5.82
C PRO A 190 10.88 -11.80 6.05
N LYS A 191 10.55 -12.83 6.80
CA LYS A 191 9.17 -13.16 7.16
C LYS A 191 8.54 -12.08 8.02
N HIS A 192 9.21 -11.66 9.10
CA HIS A 192 8.66 -10.66 10.02
C HIS A 192 8.63 -9.25 9.42
N ALA A 193 9.59 -8.90 8.55
CA ALA A 193 9.56 -7.65 7.81
C ALA A 193 8.35 -7.59 6.85
N ALA A 194 8.05 -8.68 6.14
CA ALA A 194 6.85 -8.77 5.32
C ALA A 194 5.57 -8.72 6.17
N GLU A 195 5.52 -9.46 7.27
CA GLU A 195 4.38 -9.48 8.19
C GLU A 195 4.10 -8.07 8.76
N PHE A 196 5.13 -7.39 9.28
CA PHE A 196 4.99 -6.01 9.75
C PHE A 196 4.56 -5.05 8.64
N SER A 197 5.12 -5.21 7.44
CA SER A 197 4.73 -4.41 6.26
C SER A 197 3.25 -4.60 5.90
N PHE A 198 2.71 -5.82 5.94
CA PHE A 198 1.29 -6.07 5.66
C PHE A 198 0.38 -5.54 6.76
N LEU A 199 0.75 -5.67 8.04
CA LEU A 199 0.01 -5.11 9.16
C LEU A 199 0.01 -3.56 9.10
N LEU A 200 1.16 -2.95 8.82
CA LEU A 200 1.26 -1.51 8.61
C LEU A 200 0.44 -1.08 7.38
N GLY A 201 0.45 -1.91 6.34
CA GLY A 201 -0.39 -1.76 5.17
C GLY A 201 -1.87 -1.77 5.48
N LEU A 202 -2.30 -2.68 6.34
CA LEU A 202 -3.68 -2.75 6.81
C LEU A 202 -4.10 -1.44 7.48
N VAL A 203 -3.28 -0.90 8.39
CA VAL A 203 -3.54 0.38 9.06
C VAL A 203 -3.62 1.52 8.05
N THR A 204 -2.62 1.63 7.17
CA THR A 204 -2.52 2.73 6.19
C THR A 204 -3.67 2.71 5.19
N LEU A 205 -3.99 1.54 4.62
CA LEU A 205 -5.07 1.41 3.63
C LEU A 205 -6.44 1.61 4.28
N SER A 206 -6.65 1.11 5.50
CA SER A 206 -7.91 1.32 6.22
C SER A 206 -8.11 2.80 6.54
N ALA A 207 -7.06 3.52 6.95
CA ALA A 207 -7.13 4.95 7.21
C ALA A 207 -7.42 5.74 5.92
N ALA A 208 -6.72 5.47 4.83
CA ALA A 208 -6.93 6.14 3.54
C ALA A 208 -8.31 5.85 2.95
N SER A 209 -8.75 4.60 2.96
CA SER A 209 -10.08 4.22 2.49
C SER A 209 -11.18 4.83 3.37
N GLY A 210 -11.00 4.81 4.68
CA GLY A 210 -11.94 5.43 5.62
C GLY A 210 -12.06 6.95 5.39
N TYR A 211 -10.95 7.64 5.22
CA TYR A 211 -10.95 9.07 4.88
C TYR A 211 -11.72 9.34 3.58
N LYS A 212 -11.44 8.59 2.52
CA LYS A 212 -12.12 8.77 1.22
C LYS A 212 -13.61 8.45 1.27
N ILE A 213 -14.01 7.42 2.01
CA ILE A 213 -15.43 7.09 2.21
C ILE A 213 -16.16 8.23 2.95
N VAL A 214 -15.52 8.84 3.94
CA VAL A 214 -16.14 9.96 4.68
C VAL A 214 -16.22 11.22 3.80
N SER A 215 -15.18 11.50 2.98
CA SER A 215 -15.12 12.70 2.15
C SER A 215 -15.98 12.63 0.89
N ASP A 216 -16.13 11.46 0.28
CA ASP A 216 -16.74 11.30 -1.06
C ASP A 216 -17.73 10.12 -1.19
N GLY A 217 -18.08 9.50 -0.08
CA GLY A 217 -18.88 8.27 -0.06
C GLY A 217 -20.26 8.39 -0.70
N GLU A 218 -20.90 9.54 -0.62
CA GLU A 218 -22.21 9.78 -1.26
C GLU A 218 -22.12 9.68 -2.79
N ASN A 219 -21.08 10.31 -3.39
CA ASN A 219 -20.85 10.25 -4.82
C ASN A 219 -20.44 8.85 -5.28
N MET A 220 -19.61 8.18 -4.46
CA MET A 220 -19.20 6.79 -4.70
C MET A 220 -20.41 5.84 -4.75
N ILE A 221 -21.38 6.00 -3.84
CA ILE A 221 -22.60 5.16 -3.81
C ILE A 221 -23.48 5.42 -5.03
N LYS A 222 -23.56 6.68 -5.50
CA LYS A 222 -24.33 7.03 -6.70
C LYS A 222 -23.69 6.51 -8.00
N ALA A 223 -22.34 6.54 -8.05
CA ALA A 223 -21.59 6.19 -9.24
C ALA A 223 -21.37 4.69 -9.43
N LEU A 224 -21.37 3.91 -8.34
CA LEU A 224 -20.94 2.52 -8.35
C LEU A 224 -22.12 1.55 -8.17
N GLU A 225 -22.23 0.57 -9.05
CA GLU A 225 -23.19 -0.51 -8.93
C GLU A 225 -22.70 -1.58 -7.93
N ILE A 226 -23.65 -2.12 -7.14
CA ILE A 226 -23.35 -3.10 -6.08
C ILE A 226 -22.76 -4.43 -6.63
N ARG A 227 -23.22 -4.89 -7.80
CA ARG A 227 -22.79 -6.18 -8.37
C ARG A 227 -21.31 -6.19 -8.77
N PRO A 228 -20.78 -5.22 -9.55
CA PRO A 228 -19.37 -5.09 -9.83
C PRO A 228 -18.51 -4.95 -8.57
N ILE A 229 -18.99 -4.22 -7.56
CA ILE A 229 -18.30 -4.05 -6.27
C ILE A 229 -18.12 -5.39 -5.57
N LEU A 230 -19.20 -6.16 -5.41
CA LEU A 230 -19.14 -7.46 -4.73
C LEU A 230 -18.22 -8.44 -5.45
N LEU A 231 -18.31 -8.49 -6.78
CA LEU A 231 -17.40 -9.32 -7.59
C LEU A 231 -15.94 -8.85 -7.45
N GLY A 232 -15.69 -7.55 -7.56
CA GLY A 232 -14.37 -6.97 -7.41
C GLY A 232 -13.77 -7.24 -6.02
N CYS A 233 -14.54 -7.07 -4.95
CA CYS A 233 -14.12 -7.41 -3.58
C CYS A 233 -13.80 -8.90 -3.43
N LEU A 234 -14.61 -9.79 -3.99
CA LEU A 234 -14.38 -11.23 -3.94
C LEU A 234 -13.09 -11.62 -4.67
N VAL A 235 -12.91 -11.12 -5.89
CA VAL A 235 -11.69 -11.36 -6.68
C VAL A 235 -10.46 -10.78 -5.97
N ALA A 236 -10.56 -9.56 -5.46
CA ALA A 236 -9.48 -8.92 -4.68
C ALA A 236 -9.14 -9.72 -3.42
N PHE A 237 -10.15 -10.23 -2.71
CA PHE A 237 -9.97 -11.08 -1.53
C PHE A 237 -9.21 -12.36 -1.85
N ILE A 238 -9.68 -13.13 -2.85
CA ILE A 238 -9.08 -14.43 -3.21
C ILE A 238 -7.64 -14.22 -3.72
N SER A 239 -7.45 -13.26 -4.63
CA SER A 239 -6.13 -12.98 -5.21
C SER A 239 -5.14 -12.47 -4.15
N ALA A 240 -5.56 -11.58 -3.26
CA ALA A 240 -4.72 -11.10 -2.16
C ALA A 240 -4.35 -12.22 -1.18
N LEU A 241 -5.30 -13.08 -0.83
CA LEU A 241 -5.07 -14.21 0.08
C LEU A 241 -4.00 -15.16 -0.49
N LEU A 242 -4.09 -15.51 -1.76
CA LEU A 242 -3.12 -16.36 -2.43
C LEU A 242 -1.77 -15.66 -2.60
N ALA A 243 -1.78 -14.41 -3.07
CA ALA A 243 -0.59 -13.64 -3.34
C ALA A 243 0.22 -13.36 -2.08
N VAL A 244 -0.42 -12.91 -0.99
CA VAL A 244 0.27 -12.61 0.27
C VAL A 244 0.87 -13.86 0.89
N LYS A 245 0.11 -14.98 0.92
CA LYS A 245 0.60 -16.26 1.43
C LYS A 245 1.81 -16.76 0.64
N TRP A 246 1.72 -16.72 -0.69
CA TRP A 246 2.83 -17.10 -1.58
C TRP A 246 4.02 -16.17 -1.39
N PHE A 247 3.81 -14.86 -1.37
CA PHE A 247 4.85 -13.84 -1.25
C PHE A 247 5.66 -14.00 0.04
N VAL A 248 4.99 -14.13 1.19
CA VAL A 248 5.67 -14.29 2.49
C VAL A 248 6.47 -15.58 2.53
N ASN A 249 5.91 -16.69 2.02
CA ASN A 249 6.62 -17.96 1.96
C ASN A 249 7.83 -17.90 1.03
N TYR A 250 7.69 -17.28 -0.14
CA TYR A 250 8.77 -17.09 -1.09
C TYR A 250 9.87 -16.20 -0.52
N LEU A 251 9.50 -15.04 0.04
CA LEU A 251 10.42 -14.06 0.60
C LEU A 251 11.25 -14.66 1.75
N SER A 252 10.62 -15.47 2.59
CA SER A 252 11.30 -16.14 3.71
C SER A 252 12.39 -17.11 3.26
N LYS A 253 12.27 -17.68 2.05
CA LYS A 253 13.23 -18.66 1.50
C LYS A 253 14.27 -18.04 0.57
N ASN A 254 13.86 -17.11 -0.27
CA ASN A 254 14.65 -16.65 -1.42
C ASN A 254 15.05 -15.17 -1.34
N GLY A 255 14.45 -14.38 -0.41
CA GLY A 255 14.72 -12.95 -0.31
C GLY A 255 14.09 -12.12 -1.42
N LEU A 256 14.61 -10.89 -1.64
CA LEU A 256 14.03 -9.86 -2.50
C LEU A 256 14.48 -9.91 -3.96
N GLU A 257 15.47 -10.75 -4.32
CA GLU A 257 16.14 -10.69 -5.64
C GLU A 257 15.19 -10.84 -6.83
N LEU A 258 14.26 -11.82 -6.78
CA LEU A 258 13.29 -12.02 -7.87
C LEU A 258 12.42 -10.78 -8.10
N PHE A 259 11.98 -10.15 -7.02
CA PHE A 259 11.13 -8.97 -7.10
C PHE A 259 11.88 -7.76 -7.64
N ALA A 260 13.18 -7.66 -7.36
CA ALA A 260 14.02 -6.63 -7.95
C ALA A 260 14.13 -6.80 -9.48
N TRP A 261 14.38 -8.02 -9.95
CA TRP A 261 14.43 -8.29 -11.40
C TRP A 261 13.08 -8.05 -12.08
N TYR A 262 11.99 -8.47 -11.45
CA TYR A 262 10.63 -8.16 -11.94
C TYR A 262 10.43 -6.65 -12.13
N ARG A 263 10.87 -5.81 -11.18
CA ARG A 263 10.76 -4.35 -11.27
C ARG A 263 11.59 -3.77 -12.40
N ILE A 264 12.78 -4.29 -12.67
CA ILE A 264 13.61 -3.85 -13.80
C ILE A 264 12.89 -4.15 -15.13
N VAL A 265 12.38 -5.38 -15.28
CA VAL A 265 11.63 -5.77 -16.49
C VAL A 265 10.38 -4.89 -16.64
N LEU A 266 9.66 -4.64 -15.55
CA LEU A 266 8.48 -3.77 -15.57
C LEU A 266 8.84 -2.33 -15.95
N ALA A 267 9.95 -1.77 -15.43
CA ALA A 267 10.41 -0.43 -15.80
C ALA A 267 10.70 -0.32 -17.30
N ILE A 268 11.37 -1.31 -17.86
CA ILE A 268 11.64 -1.37 -19.31
C ILE A 268 10.33 -1.43 -20.09
N ALA A 269 9.39 -2.29 -19.68
CA ALA A 269 8.08 -2.41 -20.34
C ALA A 269 7.30 -1.08 -20.29
N VAL A 270 7.30 -0.39 -19.14
CA VAL A 270 6.65 0.91 -18.97
C VAL A 270 7.21 1.96 -19.94
N VAL A 271 8.55 2.07 -20.02
CA VAL A 271 9.18 3.03 -20.93
C VAL A 271 8.90 2.69 -22.39
N LEU A 272 8.92 1.42 -22.77
CA LEU A 272 8.67 1.00 -24.17
C LEU A 272 7.20 1.16 -24.60
N LEU A 273 6.26 0.93 -23.70
CA LEU A 273 4.82 0.92 -24.02
C LEU A 273 4.17 2.31 -23.84
N LEU A 274 4.62 3.08 -22.85
CA LEU A 274 3.99 4.33 -22.45
C LEU A 274 4.90 5.55 -22.60
N GLY A 275 6.19 5.40 -22.83
CA GLY A 275 7.19 6.47 -22.94
C GLY A 275 7.22 7.16 -24.32
N LYS A 276 6.06 7.21 -25.02
CA LYS A 276 5.92 7.94 -26.30
C LYS A 276 5.43 9.35 -26.10
#